data_0fb3cdc900c6d74660ff95700bfa9b69
#
_entry.id   0fb3cdc900c6d74660ff95700bfa9b69
#
_cell.length_a   1.000
_cell.length_b   1.000
_cell.length_c   1.000
_cell.angle_alpha   90.00
_cell.angle_beta   90.00
_cell.angle_gamma   90.00
#
_symmetry.space_group_name_H-M   'P 1'
#
loop_
_entity.id
_entity.type
_entity.pdbx_description
1 polymer ?
#
loop_
_entity_poly.entity_id
_entity_poly.type
_entity_poly.pdbx_seq_one_letter_code
_entity_poly.pdbx_strand_id
1 'polypeptide(L)'
;MRFGADEAGRGPVLGPMVAAAVAVDGLELLPEEIDDSKRLTPTRRESLSKALGAAEGVEIGISVVPVERIDDPETDMNTLTVEAQTAAIGEVVAGGERGIVDACDTDPERFARRVGKRLPADVSLVAEHGADARHREVAAASVVAKVERDERIGALTEEYGPVGSGYPGDPATREFLARVVDETGDLPACARRSWSTCEDVLAAARQRALSEFV
;
A
#
# COMPACT_ATOMS: atom_id res chain seq x y z
N MET A 1 -24.52 4.54 -4.36
CA MET A 1 -23.26 4.50 -3.57
C MET A 1 -22.22 5.46 -4.13
N ARG A 2 -21.26 5.84 -3.32
CA ARG A 2 -20.01 6.51 -3.69
C ARG A 2 -18.84 5.75 -3.12
N PHE A 3 -17.65 5.85 -3.72
CA PHE A 3 -16.48 5.15 -3.24
C PHE A 3 -15.23 6.04 -3.26
N GLY A 4 -14.27 5.68 -2.41
CA GLY A 4 -12.91 6.20 -2.44
C GLY A 4 -11.90 5.07 -2.54
N ALA A 5 -10.73 5.33 -3.15
CA ALA A 5 -9.63 4.38 -3.16
C ALA A 5 -8.28 5.08 -2.92
N ASP A 6 -7.39 4.36 -2.24
CA ASP A 6 -6.03 4.79 -1.90
C ASP A 6 -5.11 3.57 -1.76
N GLU A 7 -3.80 3.79 -1.67
CA GLU A 7 -2.84 2.73 -1.43
C GLU A 7 -1.86 3.04 -0.29
N ALA A 8 -1.30 1.98 0.27
CA ALA A 8 -0.20 2.03 1.23
C ALA A 8 0.96 1.15 0.77
N GLY A 9 2.19 1.57 1.05
CA GLY A 9 3.34 0.70 0.83
C GLY A 9 4.00 0.83 -0.55
N ARG A 10 3.91 1.97 -1.25
CA ARG A 10 4.66 2.20 -2.50
C ARG A 10 6.17 2.34 -2.30
N GLY A 11 6.59 3.05 -1.26
CA GLY A 11 7.99 3.39 -1.01
C GLY A 11 8.82 2.44 -0.14
N PRO A 12 8.27 1.52 0.67
CA PRO A 12 9.05 0.58 1.46
C PRO A 12 9.93 -0.33 0.62
N VAL A 13 11.02 -0.81 1.24
CA VAL A 13 11.93 -1.83 0.70
C VAL A 13 11.50 -3.25 1.11
N LEU A 14 10.59 -3.38 2.08
CA LEU A 14 10.05 -4.67 2.54
C LEU A 14 8.55 -4.76 2.33
N GLY A 15 8.11 -5.95 2.00
CA GLY A 15 6.72 -6.37 1.97
C GLY A 15 5.91 -5.81 0.79
N PRO A 16 4.63 -6.14 0.72
CA PRO A 16 3.76 -5.81 -0.39
C PRO A 16 3.35 -4.33 -0.42
N MET A 17 2.78 -3.91 -1.53
CA MET A 17 1.92 -2.74 -1.62
C MET A 17 0.46 -3.19 -1.50
N VAL A 18 -0.37 -2.40 -0.83
CA VAL A 18 -1.80 -2.67 -0.63
C VAL A 18 -2.60 -1.49 -1.12
N ALA A 19 -3.60 -1.75 -1.95
CA ALA A 19 -4.64 -0.78 -2.27
C ALA A 19 -5.96 -1.20 -1.61
N ALA A 20 -6.75 -0.22 -1.19
CA ALA A 20 -8.10 -0.45 -0.70
C ALA A 20 -9.09 0.49 -1.39
N ALA A 21 -10.32 0.02 -1.49
CA ALA A 21 -11.48 0.82 -1.87
C ALA A 21 -12.55 0.69 -0.78
N VAL A 22 -13.21 1.80 -0.47
CA VAL A 22 -14.34 1.83 0.45
C VAL A 22 -15.53 2.46 -0.25
N ALA A 23 -16.59 1.70 -0.43
CA ALA A 23 -17.85 2.18 -0.97
C ALA A 23 -18.89 2.33 0.13
N VAL A 24 -19.65 3.42 0.07
CA VAL A 24 -20.65 3.76 1.09
C VAL A 24 -21.95 4.28 0.45
N ASP A 25 -23.08 3.99 1.07
CA ASP A 25 -24.36 4.55 0.68
C ASP A 25 -24.48 6.04 1.04
N GLY A 26 -23.90 6.43 2.18
CA GLY A 26 -23.85 7.81 2.66
C GLY A 26 -22.57 8.08 3.49
N LEU A 27 -22.04 9.30 3.41
CA LEU A 27 -20.81 9.67 4.15
C LEU A 27 -21.01 9.70 5.67
N GLU A 28 -22.25 9.81 6.14
CA GLU A 28 -22.60 9.74 7.56
C GLU A 28 -22.35 8.36 8.18
N LEU A 29 -22.21 7.32 7.36
CA LEU A 29 -21.83 5.97 7.81
C LEU A 29 -20.33 5.87 8.17
N LEU A 30 -19.52 6.81 7.70
CA LEU A 30 -18.10 6.84 8.03
C LEU A 30 -17.87 7.47 9.41
N PRO A 31 -17.00 6.90 10.27
CA PRO A 31 -16.64 7.48 11.55
C PRO A 31 -16.10 8.91 11.40
N GLU A 32 -16.49 9.83 12.30
CA GLU A 32 -16.05 11.24 12.24
C GLU A 32 -14.52 11.38 12.29
N GLU A 33 -13.85 10.51 13.04
CA GLU A 33 -12.38 10.54 13.19
C GLU A 33 -11.62 10.22 11.91
N ILE A 34 -12.28 9.74 10.87
CA ILE A 34 -11.68 9.51 9.55
C ILE A 34 -11.09 10.80 8.96
N ASP A 35 -11.67 11.95 9.28
CA ASP A 35 -11.22 13.25 8.78
C ASP A 35 -9.81 13.63 9.24
N ASP A 36 -9.28 12.99 10.28
CA ASP A 36 -7.94 13.21 10.83
C ASP A 36 -7.02 11.98 10.63
N SER A 37 -7.28 11.18 9.60
CA SER A 37 -6.61 9.89 9.33
C SER A 37 -5.08 9.94 9.38
N LYS A 38 -4.46 11.05 9.00
CA LYS A 38 -3.00 11.26 9.02
C LYS A 38 -2.42 11.37 10.43
N ARG A 39 -3.24 11.67 11.44
CA ARG A 39 -2.84 11.82 12.86
C ARG A 39 -3.18 10.61 13.71
N LEU A 40 -3.87 9.63 13.14
CA LEU A 40 -4.27 8.43 13.86
C LEU A 40 -3.07 7.57 14.26
N THR A 41 -3.06 7.11 15.51
CA THR A 41 -2.13 6.07 15.95
C THR A 41 -2.45 4.74 15.26
N PRO A 42 -1.49 3.78 15.16
CA PRO A 42 -1.76 2.45 14.60
C PRO A 42 -2.98 1.78 15.24
N THR A 43 -3.06 1.71 16.57
CA THR A 43 -4.19 1.11 17.30
C THR A 43 -5.53 1.77 16.95
N ARG A 44 -5.53 3.11 16.75
CA ARG A 44 -6.76 3.80 16.36
C ARG A 44 -7.17 3.50 14.93
N ARG A 45 -6.20 3.40 14.00
CA ARG A 45 -6.47 2.95 12.62
C ARG A 45 -7.06 1.55 12.58
N GLU A 46 -6.52 0.60 13.35
CA GLU A 46 -7.05 -0.76 13.49
C GLU A 46 -8.51 -0.76 13.98
N SER A 47 -8.80 0.03 15.02
CA SER A 47 -10.17 0.15 15.55
C SER A 47 -11.14 0.71 14.51
N LEU A 48 -10.71 1.72 13.74
CA LEU A 48 -11.52 2.31 12.67
C LEU A 48 -11.73 1.36 11.49
N SER A 49 -10.67 0.65 11.06
CA SER A 49 -10.78 -0.36 10.00
C SER A 49 -11.77 -1.47 10.38
N LYS A 50 -11.73 -1.94 11.62
CA LYS A 50 -12.70 -2.93 12.14
C LYS A 50 -14.13 -2.36 12.18
N ALA A 51 -14.29 -1.10 12.59
CA ALA A 51 -15.60 -0.45 12.61
C ALA A 51 -16.17 -0.30 11.20
N LEU A 52 -15.36 0.09 10.21
CA LEU A 52 -15.74 0.16 8.80
C LEU A 52 -16.19 -1.21 8.26
N GLY A 53 -15.44 -2.26 8.54
CA GLY A 53 -15.77 -3.62 8.08
C GLY A 53 -17.02 -4.22 8.74
N ALA A 54 -17.45 -3.68 9.89
CA ALA A 54 -18.66 -4.11 10.58
C ALA A 54 -19.90 -3.24 10.28
N ALA A 55 -19.73 -2.11 9.58
CA ALA A 55 -20.79 -1.17 9.34
C ALA A 55 -21.70 -1.61 8.17
N GLU A 56 -23.01 -1.65 8.40
CA GLU A 56 -23.98 -1.90 7.34
C GLU A 56 -23.98 -0.72 6.33
N GLY A 57 -24.01 -1.01 5.03
CA GLY A 57 -23.93 -0.01 3.97
C GLY A 57 -22.51 0.50 3.67
N VAL A 58 -21.49 -0.18 4.20
CA VAL A 58 -20.07 0.02 3.88
C VAL A 58 -19.52 -1.26 3.25
N GLU A 59 -18.94 -1.14 2.06
CA GLU A 59 -18.26 -2.23 1.37
C GLU A 59 -16.77 -1.92 1.24
N ILE A 60 -15.91 -2.93 1.44
CA ILE A 60 -14.46 -2.79 1.41
C ILE A 60 -13.89 -3.79 0.41
N GLY A 61 -13.11 -3.27 -0.55
CA GLY A 61 -12.31 -4.08 -1.45
C GLY A 61 -10.82 -3.88 -1.16
N ILE A 62 -10.02 -4.95 -1.23
CA ILE A 62 -8.59 -4.94 -0.92
C ILE A 62 -7.83 -5.67 -2.03
N SER A 63 -6.77 -5.04 -2.52
CA SER A 63 -5.85 -5.64 -3.48
C SER A 63 -4.42 -5.56 -2.97
N VAL A 64 -3.71 -6.68 -3.06
CA VAL A 64 -2.33 -6.81 -2.59
C VAL A 64 -1.41 -7.08 -3.77
N VAL A 65 -0.38 -6.25 -3.91
CA VAL A 65 0.69 -6.45 -4.90
C VAL A 65 1.89 -7.05 -4.19
N PRO A 66 2.20 -8.32 -4.43
CA PRO A 66 3.32 -8.99 -3.76
C PRO A 66 4.67 -8.49 -4.27
N VAL A 67 5.73 -8.80 -3.52
CA VAL A 67 7.10 -8.35 -3.78
C VAL A 67 7.58 -8.79 -5.17
N GLU A 68 7.29 -10.01 -5.57
CA GLU A 68 7.70 -10.58 -6.85
C GLU A 68 7.09 -9.79 -8.03
N ARG A 69 5.89 -9.27 -7.85
CA ARG A 69 5.23 -8.44 -8.87
C ARG A 69 5.80 -7.03 -8.90
N ILE A 70 6.26 -6.53 -7.73
CA ILE A 70 6.91 -5.22 -7.61
C ILE A 70 8.30 -5.24 -8.28
N ASP A 71 9.02 -6.35 -8.17
CA ASP A 71 10.34 -6.53 -8.75
C ASP A 71 10.34 -6.98 -10.23
N ASP A 72 9.16 -7.17 -10.82
CA ASP A 72 9.03 -7.54 -12.23
C ASP A 72 9.48 -6.35 -13.13
N PRO A 73 10.54 -6.52 -13.93
CA PRO A 73 11.10 -5.44 -14.77
C PRO A 73 10.17 -4.99 -15.91
N GLU A 74 9.11 -5.75 -16.20
CA GLU A 74 8.12 -5.41 -17.26
C GLU A 74 7.05 -4.43 -16.75
N THR A 75 7.14 -3.97 -15.49
CA THR A 75 6.17 -3.05 -14.90
C THR A 75 6.84 -1.90 -14.15
N ASP A 76 6.04 -0.98 -13.64
CA ASP A 76 6.45 0.14 -12.80
C ASP A 76 5.43 0.38 -11.69
N MET A 77 5.84 1.10 -10.64
CA MET A 77 4.99 1.38 -9.47
C MET A 77 3.69 2.12 -9.82
N ASN A 78 3.68 2.98 -10.83
CA ASN A 78 2.45 3.67 -11.25
C ASN A 78 1.47 2.71 -11.91
N THR A 79 1.98 1.80 -12.74
CA THR A 79 1.16 0.75 -13.38
C THR A 79 0.59 -0.20 -12.33
N LEU A 80 1.42 -0.64 -11.40
CA LEU A 80 0.97 -1.51 -10.29
C LEU A 80 -0.06 -0.84 -9.40
N THR A 81 0.10 0.47 -9.12
CA THR A 81 -0.92 1.22 -8.35
C THR A 81 -2.25 1.30 -9.10
N VAL A 82 -2.23 1.58 -10.41
CA VAL A 82 -3.45 1.55 -11.24
C VAL A 82 -4.12 0.18 -11.19
N GLU A 83 -3.35 -0.89 -11.33
CA GLU A 83 -3.87 -2.26 -11.27
C GLU A 83 -4.46 -2.59 -9.92
N ALA A 84 -3.77 -2.24 -8.84
CA ALA A 84 -4.20 -2.53 -7.47
C ALA A 84 -5.46 -1.73 -7.08
N GLN A 85 -5.49 -0.42 -7.36
CA GLN A 85 -6.68 0.38 -7.08
C GLN A 85 -7.87 -0.09 -7.93
N THR A 86 -7.65 -0.44 -9.21
CA THR A 86 -8.71 -1.00 -10.07
C THR A 86 -9.27 -2.29 -9.50
N ALA A 87 -8.41 -3.20 -9.06
CA ALA A 87 -8.83 -4.48 -8.49
C ALA A 87 -9.65 -4.27 -7.20
N ALA A 88 -9.16 -3.41 -6.29
CA ALA A 88 -9.88 -3.08 -5.06
C ALA A 88 -11.25 -2.43 -5.35
N ILE A 89 -11.32 -1.48 -6.30
CA ILE A 89 -12.58 -0.84 -6.71
C ILE A 89 -13.53 -1.88 -7.32
N GLY A 90 -13.02 -2.79 -8.14
CA GLY A 90 -13.83 -3.83 -8.79
C GLY A 90 -14.55 -4.76 -7.81
N GLU A 91 -14.09 -4.86 -6.55
CA GLU A 91 -14.75 -5.64 -5.50
C GLU A 91 -15.98 -4.92 -4.89
N VAL A 92 -16.09 -3.59 -5.05
CA VAL A 92 -17.11 -2.79 -4.37
C VAL A 92 -18.04 -2.02 -5.32
N VAL A 93 -17.83 -2.10 -6.65
CA VAL A 93 -18.68 -1.42 -7.62
C VAL A 93 -19.46 -2.43 -8.48
N ALA A 94 -20.72 -2.11 -8.74
CA ALA A 94 -21.60 -2.90 -9.61
C ALA A 94 -21.92 -2.17 -10.92
N GLY A 95 -21.79 -0.85 -10.96
CA GLY A 95 -22.03 0.01 -12.11
C GLY A 95 -22.84 1.26 -11.76
N GLY A 96 -22.43 2.40 -12.31
CA GLY A 96 -23.10 3.68 -12.12
C GLY A 96 -22.72 4.46 -10.86
N GLU A 97 -21.77 3.94 -10.04
CA GLU A 97 -21.26 4.61 -8.86
C GLU A 97 -20.35 5.80 -9.22
N ARG A 98 -20.13 6.67 -8.25
CA ARG A 98 -19.20 7.79 -8.36
C ARG A 98 -18.06 7.60 -7.37
N GLY A 99 -16.84 7.73 -7.85
CA GLY A 99 -15.65 7.54 -7.03
C GLY A 99 -14.59 8.60 -7.17
N ILE A 100 -13.80 8.71 -6.11
CA ILE A 100 -12.60 9.53 -6.04
C ILE A 100 -11.44 8.64 -5.64
N VAL A 101 -10.30 8.77 -6.32
CA VAL A 101 -9.09 8.00 -6.02
C VAL A 101 -7.93 8.95 -5.72
N ASP A 102 -7.06 8.54 -4.80
CA ASP A 102 -5.80 9.26 -4.60
C ASP A 102 -4.85 8.97 -5.78
N ALA A 103 -4.39 10.06 -6.43
CA ALA A 103 -3.57 9.94 -7.62
C ALA A 103 -2.09 9.83 -7.26
N CYS A 104 -1.45 8.76 -7.68
CA CYS A 104 -0.01 8.59 -7.57
C CYS A 104 0.78 9.08 -8.80
N ASP A 105 0.09 9.39 -9.88
CA ASP A 105 0.68 9.89 -11.14
C ASP A 105 0.80 11.43 -11.12
N THR A 106 1.74 11.99 -11.87
CA THR A 106 1.87 13.45 -12.04
C THR A 106 0.68 14.07 -12.75
N ASP A 107 -0.09 13.30 -13.51
CA ASP A 107 -1.31 13.69 -14.22
C ASP A 107 -2.51 12.89 -13.65
N PRO A 108 -3.31 13.49 -12.74
CA PRO A 108 -4.47 12.84 -12.15
C PRO A 108 -5.53 12.42 -13.18
N GLU A 109 -5.74 13.21 -14.22
CA GLU A 109 -6.72 12.86 -15.26
C GLU A 109 -6.28 11.60 -16.04
N ARG A 110 -4.98 11.50 -16.33
CA ARG A 110 -4.42 10.28 -16.94
C ARG A 110 -4.59 9.08 -16.01
N PHE A 111 -4.35 9.27 -14.71
CA PHE A 111 -4.55 8.22 -13.71
C PHE A 111 -6.01 7.75 -13.66
N ALA A 112 -6.97 8.68 -13.55
CA ALA A 112 -8.40 8.36 -13.57
C ALA A 112 -8.80 7.60 -14.85
N ARG A 113 -8.32 8.03 -16.01
CA ARG A 113 -8.59 7.32 -17.28
C ARG A 113 -8.00 5.90 -17.31
N ARG A 114 -6.81 5.69 -16.73
CA ARG A 114 -6.17 4.35 -16.67
C ARG A 114 -6.95 3.42 -15.76
N VAL A 115 -7.37 3.87 -14.58
CA VAL A 115 -8.19 3.11 -13.64
C VAL A 115 -9.54 2.82 -14.25
N GLY A 116 -10.28 3.83 -14.73
CA GLY A 116 -11.62 3.69 -15.27
C GLY A 116 -11.73 2.75 -16.47
N LYS A 117 -10.72 2.73 -17.36
CA LYS A 117 -10.70 1.80 -18.51
C LYS A 117 -10.59 0.33 -18.13
N ARG A 118 -10.17 0.03 -16.91
CA ARG A 118 -9.97 -1.34 -16.42
C ARG A 118 -11.10 -1.81 -15.50
N LEU A 119 -12.01 -0.92 -15.11
CA LEU A 119 -13.15 -1.29 -14.28
C LEU A 119 -14.18 -2.06 -15.10
N PRO A 120 -14.84 -3.08 -14.50
CA PRO A 120 -15.83 -3.91 -15.20
C PRO A 120 -17.14 -3.18 -15.45
N ALA A 121 -17.39 -2.05 -14.83
CA ALA A 121 -18.64 -1.31 -14.86
C ALA A 121 -18.43 0.14 -15.34
N ASP A 122 -19.52 0.79 -15.77
CA ASP A 122 -19.51 2.22 -16.11
C ASP A 122 -19.59 3.05 -14.83
N VAL A 123 -18.45 3.45 -14.31
CA VAL A 123 -18.31 4.28 -13.12
C VAL A 123 -17.83 5.69 -13.48
N SER A 124 -18.31 6.69 -12.75
CA SER A 124 -17.77 8.06 -12.84
C SER A 124 -16.61 8.22 -11.87
N LEU A 125 -15.39 8.39 -12.38
CA LEU A 125 -14.17 8.43 -11.60
C LEU A 125 -13.42 9.75 -11.73
N VAL A 126 -13.03 10.32 -10.60
CA VAL A 126 -12.14 11.47 -10.50
C VAL A 126 -10.89 11.05 -9.71
N ALA A 127 -9.71 11.52 -10.14
CA ALA A 127 -8.49 11.34 -9.39
C ALA A 127 -7.94 12.69 -8.95
N GLU A 128 -7.44 12.76 -7.71
CA GLU A 128 -6.87 13.96 -7.14
C GLU A 128 -5.64 13.62 -6.31
N HIS A 129 -4.62 14.51 -6.29
CA HIS A 129 -3.49 14.35 -5.38
C HIS A 129 -3.88 14.65 -3.94
N GLY A 130 -3.53 13.76 -2.99
CA GLY A 130 -3.86 13.91 -1.59
C GLY A 130 -5.36 13.95 -1.36
N ALA A 131 -6.10 13.14 -2.09
CA ALA A 131 -7.54 13.00 -1.98
C ALA A 131 -7.96 12.51 -0.58
N ASP A 132 -7.12 11.70 0.06
CA ASP A 132 -7.27 11.22 1.44
C ASP A 132 -7.42 12.35 2.49
N ALA A 133 -6.91 13.54 2.20
CA ALA A 133 -7.02 14.69 3.10
C ALA A 133 -8.29 15.53 2.86
N ARG A 134 -9.07 15.26 1.81
CA ARG A 134 -10.22 16.07 1.39
C ARG A 134 -11.52 15.29 1.25
N HIS A 135 -11.43 13.98 1.09
CA HIS A 135 -12.57 13.11 0.82
C HIS A 135 -12.60 11.96 1.82
N ARG A 136 -13.66 11.88 2.61
CA ARG A 136 -13.82 10.94 3.71
C ARG A 136 -13.78 9.48 3.25
N GLU A 137 -14.38 9.18 2.10
CA GLU A 137 -14.34 7.85 1.49
C GLU A 137 -12.92 7.44 1.09
N VAL A 138 -12.08 8.39 0.62
CA VAL A 138 -10.66 8.12 0.31
C VAL A 138 -9.84 7.99 1.60
N ALA A 139 -10.11 8.82 2.60
CA ALA A 139 -9.49 8.69 3.93
C ALA A 139 -9.79 7.33 4.57
N ALA A 140 -11.02 6.82 4.42
CA ALA A 140 -11.40 5.49 4.89
C ALA A 140 -10.60 4.40 4.16
N ALA A 141 -10.49 4.47 2.84
CA ALA A 141 -9.65 3.57 2.04
C ALA A 141 -8.18 3.62 2.47
N SER A 142 -7.64 4.81 2.70
CA SER A 142 -6.29 5.03 3.21
C SER A 142 -6.04 4.33 4.56
N VAL A 143 -7.01 4.43 5.50
CA VAL A 143 -6.94 3.73 6.79
C VAL A 143 -6.92 2.23 6.60
N VAL A 144 -7.82 1.69 5.78
CA VAL A 144 -7.88 0.25 5.50
C VAL A 144 -6.58 -0.25 4.85
N ALA A 145 -6.09 0.43 3.81
CA ALA A 145 -4.85 0.05 3.14
C ALA A 145 -3.63 0.05 4.09
N LYS A 146 -3.55 1.04 4.99
CA LYS A 146 -2.47 1.12 5.99
C LYS A 146 -2.56 0.00 7.02
N VAL A 147 -3.76 -0.29 7.55
CA VAL A 147 -3.95 -1.38 8.52
C VAL A 147 -3.58 -2.72 7.90
N GLU A 148 -4.11 -3.02 6.72
CA GLU A 148 -3.82 -4.27 6.01
C GLU A 148 -2.31 -4.43 5.72
N ARG A 149 -1.63 -3.33 5.35
CA ARG A 149 -0.19 -3.35 5.17
C ARG A 149 0.56 -3.55 6.48
N ASP A 150 0.17 -2.85 7.54
CA ASP A 150 0.81 -2.94 8.87
C ASP A 150 0.69 -4.37 9.42
N GLU A 151 -0.44 -5.05 9.23
CA GLU A 151 -0.64 -6.47 9.59
C GLU A 151 0.34 -7.39 8.83
N ARG A 152 0.59 -7.15 7.54
CA ARG A 152 1.56 -7.92 6.74
C ARG A 152 3.00 -7.69 7.19
N ILE A 153 3.35 -6.49 7.60
CA ILE A 153 4.67 -6.22 8.21
C ILE A 153 4.77 -6.89 9.58
N GLY A 154 3.68 -6.92 10.34
CA GLY A 154 3.60 -7.70 11.59
C GLY A 154 3.90 -9.19 11.38
N ALA A 155 3.30 -9.80 10.36
CA ALA A 155 3.57 -11.19 10.00
C ALA A 155 5.04 -11.43 9.62
N LEU A 156 5.68 -10.50 8.90
CA LEU A 156 7.12 -10.58 8.63
C LEU A 156 7.95 -10.49 9.92
N THR A 157 7.50 -9.70 10.90
CA THR A 157 8.18 -9.62 12.20
C THR A 157 8.06 -10.93 12.99
N GLU A 158 6.94 -11.65 12.87
CA GLU A 158 6.79 -12.97 13.47
C GLU A 158 7.70 -14.02 12.81
N GLU A 159 7.90 -13.94 11.48
CA GLU A 159 8.70 -14.88 10.71
C GLU A 159 10.21 -14.63 10.85
N TYR A 160 10.65 -13.36 10.73
CA TYR A 160 12.08 -12.99 10.61
C TYR A 160 12.66 -12.33 11.86
N GLY A 161 11.84 -12.10 12.90
CA GLY A 161 12.20 -11.21 14.00
C GLY A 161 12.04 -9.72 13.63
N PRO A 162 12.63 -8.78 14.38
CA PRO A 162 12.45 -7.36 14.14
C PRO A 162 12.88 -6.94 12.73
N VAL A 163 11.92 -6.52 11.89
CA VAL A 163 12.16 -6.06 10.50
C VAL A 163 12.07 -4.54 10.36
N GLY A 164 11.64 -3.84 11.42
CA GLY A 164 11.37 -2.40 11.39
C GLY A 164 10.09 -2.06 10.62
N SER A 165 9.99 -0.82 10.18
CA SER A 165 8.81 -0.31 9.44
C SER A 165 8.76 -0.76 7.97
N GLY A 166 9.83 -1.35 7.46
CA GLY A 166 10.02 -1.70 6.05
C GLY A 166 10.45 -0.55 5.16
N TYR A 167 10.61 0.67 5.67
CA TYR A 167 11.07 1.80 4.87
C TYR A 167 12.60 1.91 4.80
N PRO A 168 13.17 2.37 3.67
CA PRO A 168 14.62 2.50 3.47
C PRO A 168 15.32 3.42 4.49
N GLY A 169 14.60 4.40 5.04
CA GLY A 169 15.10 5.35 6.03
C GLY A 169 15.09 4.84 7.47
N ASP A 170 14.49 3.68 7.72
CA ASP A 170 14.41 3.08 9.05
C ASP A 170 15.69 2.28 9.36
N PRO A 171 16.46 2.66 10.40
CA PRO A 171 17.65 1.92 10.80
C PRO A 171 17.38 0.44 11.10
N ALA A 172 16.27 0.10 11.75
CA ALA A 172 15.92 -1.29 12.07
C ALA A 172 15.69 -2.13 10.80
N THR A 173 15.07 -1.53 9.77
CA THR A 173 14.90 -2.19 8.47
C THR A 173 16.25 -2.45 7.78
N ARG A 174 17.17 -1.47 7.83
CA ARG A 174 18.52 -1.64 7.26
C ARG A 174 19.36 -2.69 8.00
N GLU A 175 19.28 -2.69 9.34
CA GLU A 175 19.95 -3.69 10.18
C GLU A 175 19.41 -5.10 9.89
N PHE A 176 18.09 -5.25 9.75
CA PHE A 176 17.48 -6.52 9.37
C PHE A 176 18.02 -7.03 8.02
N LEU A 177 18.00 -6.19 6.98
CA LEU A 177 18.52 -6.57 5.66
C LEU A 177 19.99 -6.96 5.72
N ALA A 178 20.82 -6.16 6.41
CA ALA A 178 22.25 -6.43 6.54
C ALA A 178 22.49 -7.75 7.28
N ARG A 179 21.80 -8.00 8.38
CA ARG A 179 21.90 -9.25 9.16
C ARG A 179 21.56 -10.46 8.29
N VAL A 180 20.44 -10.44 7.57
CA VAL A 180 20.04 -11.58 6.72
C VAL A 180 21.06 -11.82 5.61
N VAL A 181 21.58 -10.78 4.97
CA VAL A 181 22.60 -10.91 3.92
C VAL A 181 23.92 -11.45 4.50
N ASP A 182 24.33 -11.01 5.70
CA ASP A 182 25.54 -11.53 6.36
C ASP A 182 25.39 -13.02 6.76
N GLU A 183 24.19 -13.46 7.16
CA GLU A 183 23.89 -14.83 7.56
C GLU A 183 23.72 -15.79 6.37
N THR A 184 23.08 -15.33 5.28
CA THR A 184 22.64 -16.21 4.18
C THR A 184 23.37 -15.97 2.85
N GLY A 185 24.04 -14.83 2.71
CA GLY A 185 24.65 -14.37 1.45
C GLY A 185 23.66 -13.74 0.46
N ASP A 186 22.36 -13.67 0.78
CA ASP A 186 21.32 -13.14 -0.11
C ASP A 186 20.25 -12.36 0.67
N LEU A 187 19.42 -11.60 -0.05
CA LEU A 187 18.27 -10.85 0.49
C LEU A 187 17.13 -11.78 0.90
N PRO A 188 16.38 -11.44 1.96
CA PRO A 188 15.16 -12.18 2.31
C PRO A 188 14.11 -12.08 1.20
N ALA A 189 13.22 -13.06 1.12
CA ALA A 189 12.15 -13.09 0.11
C ALA A 189 11.17 -11.90 0.20
N CYS A 190 11.05 -11.30 1.39
CA CYS A 190 10.21 -10.12 1.60
C CYS A 190 10.85 -8.80 1.15
N ALA A 191 12.12 -8.80 0.68
CA ALA A 191 12.80 -7.59 0.21
C ALA A 191 12.53 -7.33 -1.27
N ARG A 192 12.28 -6.06 -1.59
CA ARG A 192 12.13 -5.58 -2.97
C ARG A 192 13.51 -5.36 -3.56
N ARG A 193 14.01 -6.36 -4.27
CA ARG A 193 15.38 -6.42 -4.81
C ARG A 193 15.72 -5.28 -5.76
N SER A 194 14.72 -4.74 -6.44
CA SER A 194 14.85 -3.61 -7.37
C SER A 194 15.06 -2.25 -6.68
N TRP A 195 14.96 -2.16 -5.36
CA TRP A 195 15.25 -0.94 -4.59
C TRP A 195 16.76 -0.76 -4.38
N SER A 196 17.25 0.47 -4.58
CA SER A 196 18.67 0.82 -4.38
C SER A 196 19.21 0.44 -3.00
N THR A 197 18.35 0.48 -1.97
CA THR A 197 18.73 0.03 -0.62
C THR A 197 19.17 -1.44 -0.59
N CYS A 198 18.54 -2.31 -1.36
CA CYS A 198 18.92 -3.71 -1.47
C CYS A 198 20.27 -3.86 -2.19
N GLU A 199 20.50 -3.09 -3.25
CA GLU A 199 21.78 -3.05 -3.96
C GLU A 199 22.91 -2.57 -3.04
N ASP A 200 22.66 -1.50 -2.26
CA ASP A 200 23.62 -0.96 -1.28
C ASP A 200 24.02 -1.99 -0.22
N VAL A 201 23.04 -2.73 0.34
CA VAL A 201 23.29 -3.75 1.37
C VAL A 201 24.10 -4.90 0.80
N LEU A 202 23.77 -5.40 -0.38
CA LEU A 202 24.54 -6.46 -1.06
C LEU A 202 25.97 -6.02 -1.40
N ALA A 203 26.14 -4.79 -1.87
CA ALA A 203 27.47 -4.24 -2.19
C ALA A 203 28.33 -4.12 -0.93
N ALA A 204 27.75 -3.63 0.17
CA ALA A 204 28.44 -3.50 1.45
C ALA A 204 28.88 -4.87 2.02
N ALA A 205 28.03 -5.90 1.91
CA ALA A 205 28.39 -7.25 2.34
C ALA A 205 29.56 -7.85 1.52
N ARG A 206 29.52 -7.67 0.19
CA ARG A 206 30.60 -8.11 -0.69
C ARG A 206 31.95 -7.43 -0.36
N GLN A 207 31.91 -6.14 -0.05
CA GLN A 207 33.11 -5.37 0.31
C GLN A 207 33.71 -5.84 1.64
N ARG A 208 32.87 -6.14 2.65
CA ARG A 208 33.31 -6.72 3.93
C ARG A 208 33.99 -8.05 3.73
N ALA A 209 33.37 -8.97 2.97
CA ALA A 209 33.97 -10.29 2.67
C ALA A 209 35.31 -10.17 2.00
N LEU A 210 35.52 -9.24 1.06
CA LEU A 210 36.80 -9.02 0.41
C LEU A 210 37.88 -8.50 1.37
N SER A 211 37.51 -7.66 2.37
CA SER A 211 38.45 -7.12 3.34
C SER A 211 38.91 -8.14 4.40
N GLU A 212 38.18 -9.22 4.61
CA GLU A 212 38.58 -10.32 5.51
C GLU A 212 39.62 -11.27 4.90
N PHE A 213 39.84 -11.21 3.58
CA PHE A 213 40.84 -12.02 2.86
C PHE A 213 42.16 -11.29 2.63
N VAL A 214 42.32 -10.04 3.09
CA VAL A 214 43.53 -9.23 2.98
C VAL A 214 44.19 -9.05 4.35
#